data_7a741179383813b51c06417f50ac88c3
#
_entry.id   7a741179383813b51c06417f50ac88c3
#
_cell.length_a   1.000
_cell.length_b   1.000
_cell.length_c   1.000
_cell.angle_alpha   90.00
_cell.angle_beta   90.00
_cell.angle_gamma   90.00
#
_symmetry.space_group_name_H-M   'P 1'
#
loop_
_entity.id
_entity.type
_entity.pdbx_description
1 polymer ?
#
loop_
_entity_poly.entity_id
_entity_poly.type
_entity_poly.pdbx_seq_one_letter_code
_entity_poly.pdbx_strand_id
1 'polypeptide(L)'
;MSDLPKGVYAQPDRHGKIRYRFQRKGWPSSYLHGDPGSAEFHRAYAEIIERGPKEKISARSPMMVTPRSLDDLFAKHKKQVKWSKKAARTRLVQSRIIERFLDRCDQKGRRYGERPTDAVTVTWLENILAGMAETPAAANVLRKVLSGLMDTAIKIGWRDTNPARLTDTFKEGEGSVMWTELDIAQYRAAHPLGTMARLVLELALNTSGRRCNVAGLTRDNIRGNEIVTAHVKGNNESTVPLLPTTRAALEALPAAPIKHLVTTQFGKRFTVDGFGNRVRKWCDAAGLPDHSLHGIRKAVARRVAESGGTDAEGQAITGHKKAETFAYYRAKANRSTLAAKGINAAFEAFDSQPAISEGSQPQKNEGISDD
;
A
#
# COMPACT_ATOMS: atom_id res chain seq x y z
N MET A 1 -45.94 -2.61 7.92
CA MET A 1 -44.47 -2.55 8.15
C MET A 1 -44.31 -2.26 9.63
N SER A 2 -43.82 -3.21 10.43
CA SER A 2 -43.58 -2.97 11.87
C SER A 2 -42.52 -1.89 12.02
N ASP A 3 -42.90 -0.82 12.75
CA ASP A 3 -42.00 0.30 13.02
C ASP A 3 -40.85 -0.21 13.89
N LEU A 4 -39.63 -0.21 13.32
CA LEU A 4 -38.44 -0.69 14.03
C LEU A 4 -38.08 0.31 15.14
N PRO A 5 -37.66 -0.16 16.34
CA PRO A 5 -37.24 0.71 17.42
C PRO A 5 -36.10 1.65 17.02
N LYS A 6 -36.05 2.83 17.66
CA LYS A 6 -35.08 3.88 17.34
C LYS A 6 -33.64 3.36 17.40
N GLY A 7 -32.93 3.50 16.28
CA GLY A 7 -31.54 3.06 16.14
C GLY A 7 -31.36 1.64 15.64
N VAL A 8 -32.44 0.93 15.33
CA VAL A 8 -32.39 -0.41 14.72
C VAL A 8 -32.57 -0.30 13.21
N TYR A 9 -31.73 -1.02 12.47
CA TYR A 9 -31.72 -1.07 11.00
C TYR A 9 -31.77 -2.51 10.54
N ALA A 10 -32.63 -2.81 9.57
CA ALA A 10 -32.68 -4.09 8.88
C ALA A 10 -31.59 -4.11 7.80
N GLN A 11 -30.73 -5.12 7.79
CA GLN A 11 -29.67 -5.32 6.79
C GLN A 11 -29.64 -6.77 6.34
N PRO A 12 -29.66 -7.06 5.02
CA PRO A 12 -29.45 -8.40 4.53
C PRO A 12 -27.99 -8.84 4.79
N ASP A 13 -27.82 -10.08 5.26
CA ASP A 13 -26.51 -10.70 5.34
C ASP A 13 -26.06 -11.21 3.95
N ARG A 14 -24.89 -11.82 3.88
CA ARG A 14 -24.32 -12.37 2.63
C ARG A 14 -25.17 -13.47 1.96
N HIS A 15 -26.14 -14.03 2.69
CA HIS A 15 -27.05 -15.08 2.22
C HIS A 15 -28.47 -14.54 1.97
N GLY A 16 -28.66 -13.22 2.02
CA GLY A 16 -29.97 -12.57 1.83
C GLY A 16 -30.89 -12.60 3.07
N LYS A 17 -30.46 -13.20 4.19
CA LYS A 17 -31.25 -13.21 5.42
C LYS A 17 -31.21 -11.83 6.09
N ILE A 18 -32.38 -11.26 6.39
CA ILE A 18 -32.46 -9.98 7.08
C ILE A 18 -31.98 -10.13 8.52
N ARG A 19 -31.05 -9.28 8.91
CA ARG A 19 -30.55 -9.15 10.27
C ARG A 19 -30.82 -7.76 10.80
N TYR A 20 -31.21 -7.68 12.07
CA TYR A 20 -31.50 -6.42 12.74
C TYR A 20 -30.28 -5.97 13.54
N ARG A 21 -29.82 -4.75 13.29
CA ARG A 21 -28.62 -4.20 13.93
C ARG A 21 -28.94 -2.89 14.61
N PHE A 22 -28.63 -2.81 15.91
CA PHE A 22 -28.65 -1.54 16.62
C PHE A 22 -27.39 -0.73 16.31
N GLN A 23 -27.59 0.49 15.86
CA GLN A 23 -26.50 1.42 15.55
C GLN A 23 -26.91 2.85 15.88
N ARG A 24 -26.32 3.41 16.93
CA ARG A 24 -26.54 4.78 17.37
C ARG A 24 -25.22 5.42 17.76
N LYS A 25 -25.02 6.72 17.41
CA LYS A 25 -23.78 7.45 17.73
C LYS A 25 -23.54 7.46 19.24
N GLY A 26 -22.38 6.97 19.66
CA GLY A 26 -22.00 6.86 21.07
C GLY A 26 -22.44 5.55 21.75
N TRP A 27 -23.12 4.63 21.07
CA TRP A 27 -23.59 3.36 21.60
C TRP A 27 -22.77 2.19 21.03
N PRO A 28 -22.65 1.06 21.78
CA PRO A 28 -22.10 -0.17 21.19
C PRO A 28 -23.03 -0.65 20.07
N SER A 29 -22.47 -1.00 18.91
CA SER A 29 -23.24 -1.64 17.85
C SER A 29 -23.42 -3.11 18.17
N SER A 30 -24.67 -3.60 18.14
CA SER A 30 -25.04 -5.00 18.44
C SER A 30 -26.07 -5.51 17.45
N TYR A 31 -26.07 -6.83 17.21
CA TYR A 31 -27.18 -7.48 16.50
C TYR A 31 -28.28 -7.83 17.48
N LEU A 32 -29.53 -7.68 17.04
CA LEU A 32 -30.69 -8.14 17.77
C LEU A 32 -31.10 -9.50 17.22
N HIS A 33 -31.40 -10.42 18.12
CA HIS A 33 -31.90 -11.74 17.80
C HIS A 33 -33.41 -11.75 17.83
N GLY A 34 -34.03 -12.66 17.09
CA GLY A 34 -35.48 -12.74 16.94
C GLY A 34 -36.06 -11.79 15.88
N ASP A 35 -37.34 -11.99 15.54
CA ASP A 35 -38.04 -11.13 14.59
C ASP A 35 -38.62 -9.88 15.31
N PRO A 36 -38.74 -8.75 14.58
CA PRO A 36 -39.36 -7.54 15.13
C PRO A 36 -40.73 -7.82 15.73
N GLY A 37 -40.91 -7.47 16.99
CA GLY A 37 -42.14 -7.76 17.75
C GLY A 37 -42.07 -9.01 18.60
N SER A 38 -41.08 -9.87 18.50
CA SER A 38 -40.86 -11.02 19.38
C SER A 38 -40.37 -10.59 20.77
N ALA A 39 -40.69 -11.38 21.80
CA ALA A 39 -40.18 -11.15 23.15
C ALA A 39 -38.67 -11.18 23.23
N GLU A 40 -38.00 -12.01 22.41
CA GLU A 40 -36.53 -12.11 22.30
C GLU A 40 -35.93 -10.82 21.72
N PHE A 41 -36.55 -10.30 20.67
CA PHE A 41 -36.13 -9.03 20.05
C PHE A 41 -36.25 -7.86 21.02
N HIS A 42 -37.39 -7.74 21.72
CA HIS A 42 -37.61 -6.68 22.70
C HIS A 42 -36.67 -6.78 23.89
N ARG A 43 -36.35 -8.00 24.36
CA ARG A 43 -35.40 -8.21 25.45
C ARG A 43 -33.98 -7.78 25.00
N ALA A 44 -33.50 -8.23 23.81
CA ALA A 44 -32.20 -7.83 23.29
C ALA A 44 -32.11 -6.30 23.10
N TYR A 45 -33.21 -5.64 22.68
CA TYR A 45 -33.24 -4.18 22.57
C TYR A 45 -33.18 -3.51 23.95
N ALA A 46 -33.94 -4.00 24.92
CA ALA A 46 -33.97 -3.47 26.29
C ALA A 46 -32.57 -3.60 26.95
N GLU A 47 -31.90 -4.73 26.81
CA GLU A 47 -30.53 -4.93 27.32
C GLU A 47 -29.53 -3.91 26.72
N ILE A 48 -29.66 -3.58 25.43
CA ILE A 48 -28.82 -2.56 24.81
C ILE A 48 -29.09 -1.19 25.39
N ILE A 49 -30.37 -0.86 25.59
CA ILE A 49 -30.81 0.45 26.17
C ILE A 49 -30.39 0.56 27.63
N GLU A 50 -30.53 -0.50 28.42
CA GLU A 50 -30.09 -0.57 29.81
C GLU A 50 -28.59 -0.43 29.98
N ARG A 51 -27.80 -1.10 29.08
CA ARG A 51 -26.35 -0.96 29.04
C ARG A 51 -25.86 0.47 28.74
N GLY A 52 -26.74 1.29 28.15
CA GLY A 52 -26.47 2.70 27.88
C GLY A 52 -25.49 2.99 26.77
N PRO A 53 -25.25 4.24 26.46
CA PRO A 53 -24.20 4.66 25.55
C PRO A 53 -22.85 4.21 26.11
N LYS A 54 -21.93 3.84 25.22
CA LYS A 54 -20.53 3.66 25.63
C LYS A 54 -20.19 4.85 26.50
N GLU A 55 -19.86 4.63 27.76
CA GLU A 55 -19.20 5.68 28.51
C GLU A 55 -18.15 6.26 27.59
N LYS A 56 -18.25 7.53 27.26
CA LYS A 56 -17.10 8.23 26.74
C LYS A 56 -16.07 7.93 27.82
N ILE A 57 -15.09 7.08 27.48
CA ILE A 57 -13.87 7.03 28.28
C ILE A 57 -13.51 8.49 28.38
N SER A 58 -13.87 9.11 29.49
CA SER A 58 -13.69 10.52 29.78
C SER A 58 -12.25 10.77 29.40
N ALA A 59 -11.99 11.82 28.65
CA ALA A 59 -10.62 12.17 28.30
C ALA A 59 -9.82 11.91 29.56
N ARG A 60 -9.03 10.80 29.59
CA ARG A 60 -8.39 10.23 30.79
C ARG A 60 -8.04 11.40 31.67
N SER A 61 -8.47 11.40 32.93
CA SER A 61 -8.05 12.42 33.91
C SER A 61 -6.58 12.66 33.64
N PRO A 62 -6.08 13.90 33.47
CA PRO A 62 -4.72 14.13 33.04
C PRO A 62 -3.84 13.27 33.93
N MET A 63 -3.44 12.11 33.39
CA MET A 63 -2.67 11.14 34.11
C MET A 63 -1.39 11.90 34.45
N MET A 64 -1.10 12.07 35.74
CA MET A 64 0.15 12.71 36.15
C MET A 64 1.28 11.92 35.49
N VAL A 65 1.80 12.48 34.40
CA VAL A 65 2.85 11.85 33.61
C VAL A 65 4.09 11.83 34.49
N THR A 66 4.53 10.65 34.89
CA THR A 66 5.75 10.49 35.71
C THR A 66 6.93 11.11 34.94
N PRO A 67 7.66 12.05 35.55
CA PRO A 67 8.83 12.65 34.92
C PRO A 67 9.84 11.58 34.45
N ARG A 68 10.44 11.78 33.27
CA ARG A 68 11.40 10.86 32.64
C ARG A 68 10.85 9.47 32.29
N SER A 69 9.54 9.26 32.37
CA SER A 69 8.89 8.05 31.89
C SER A 69 8.81 8.02 30.35
N LEU A 70 8.43 6.87 29.75
CA LEU A 70 8.19 6.75 28.33
C LEU A 70 7.01 7.63 27.85
N ASP A 71 5.98 7.83 28.68
CA ASP A 71 4.87 8.76 28.37
C ASP A 71 5.40 10.20 28.28
N ASP A 72 6.24 10.64 29.22
CA ASP A 72 6.86 11.97 29.20
C ASP A 72 7.80 12.13 27.99
N LEU A 73 8.60 11.10 27.70
CA LEU A 73 9.47 11.09 26.54
C LEU A 73 8.66 11.25 25.24
N PHE A 74 7.53 10.56 25.13
CA PHE A 74 6.68 10.69 23.94
C PHE A 74 6.04 12.07 23.82
N ALA A 75 5.64 12.67 24.94
CA ALA A 75 5.16 14.04 24.95
C ALA A 75 6.25 15.03 24.43
N LYS A 76 7.51 14.85 24.89
CA LYS A 76 8.66 15.65 24.42
C LYS A 76 9.03 15.34 22.96
N HIS A 77 8.91 14.07 22.53
CA HIS A 77 9.14 13.67 21.13
C HIS A 77 8.19 14.39 20.16
N LYS A 78 6.91 14.50 20.54
CA LYS A 78 5.91 15.24 19.72
C LYS A 78 6.22 16.75 19.60
N LYS A 79 6.99 17.33 20.51
CA LYS A 79 7.43 18.74 20.47
C LYS A 79 8.70 18.96 19.61
N GLN A 80 9.37 17.89 19.15
CA GLN A 80 10.59 18.02 18.34
C GLN A 80 10.29 18.57 16.95
N VAL A 81 11.14 19.43 16.43
CA VAL A 81 11.06 19.98 15.06
C VAL A 81 11.05 18.84 14.02
N LYS A 82 11.83 17.77 14.24
CA LYS A 82 11.84 16.61 13.35
C LYS A 82 10.46 15.93 13.29
N TRP A 83 9.69 15.96 14.36
CA TRP A 83 8.33 15.43 14.39
C TRP A 83 7.36 16.32 13.63
N SER A 84 7.38 17.63 13.81
CA SER A 84 6.49 18.58 13.14
C SER A 84 6.66 18.57 11.62
N LYS A 85 7.88 18.35 11.13
CA LYS A 85 8.21 18.22 9.70
C LYS A 85 7.69 16.95 9.04
N LYS A 86 7.27 15.92 9.81
CA LYS A 86 6.68 14.71 9.24
C LYS A 86 5.28 14.99 8.68
N ALA A 87 4.91 14.32 7.57
CA ALA A 87 3.55 14.39 7.04
C ALA A 87 2.51 13.98 8.10
N ALA A 88 1.34 14.61 8.09
CA ALA A 88 0.27 14.37 9.07
C ALA A 88 -0.10 12.88 9.20
N ARG A 89 -0.21 12.15 8.08
CA ARG A 89 -0.46 10.69 8.09
C ARG A 89 0.65 9.90 8.79
N THR A 90 1.92 10.28 8.58
CA THR A 90 3.06 9.62 9.24
C THR A 90 3.03 9.86 10.74
N ARG A 91 2.75 11.09 11.18
CA ARG A 91 2.58 11.42 12.60
C ARG A 91 1.47 10.61 13.24
N LEU A 92 0.31 10.54 12.59
CA LEU A 92 -0.84 9.77 13.06
C LEU A 92 -0.53 8.28 13.21
N VAL A 93 0.11 7.67 12.20
CA VAL A 93 0.47 6.23 12.24
C VAL A 93 1.48 5.96 13.35
N GLN A 94 2.55 6.76 13.43
CA GLN A 94 3.57 6.59 14.45
C GLN A 94 3.04 6.85 15.86
N SER A 95 2.18 7.86 16.06
CA SER A 95 1.50 8.08 17.34
C SER A 95 0.70 6.86 17.78
N ARG A 96 -0.11 6.30 16.89
CA ARG A 96 -0.90 5.09 17.22
C ARG A 96 -0.05 3.88 17.58
N ILE A 97 1.10 3.72 16.92
CA ILE A 97 2.04 2.63 17.23
C ILE A 97 2.64 2.84 18.61
N ILE A 98 3.12 4.05 18.92
CA ILE A 98 3.69 4.37 20.23
C ILE A 98 2.63 4.24 21.32
N GLU A 99 1.46 4.84 21.15
CA GLU A 99 0.37 4.80 22.13
C GLU A 99 -0.05 3.36 22.45
N ARG A 100 -0.22 2.51 21.43
CA ARG A 100 -0.51 1.08 21.65
C ARG A 100 0.61 0.34 22.39
N PHE A 101 1.85 0.73 22.14
CA PHE A 101 2.99 0.17 22.85
C PHE A 101 3.01 0.62 24.31
N LEU A 102 2.83 1.90 24.58
CA LEU A 102 2.81 2.48 25.92
C LEU A 102 1.63 1.96 26.78
N ASP A 103 0.53 1.59 26.13
CA ASP A 103 -0.66 1.03 26.79
C ASP A 103 -0.54 -0.46 27.13
N ARG A 104 0.51 -1.16 26.67
CA ARG A 104 0.79 -2.54 27.10
C ARG A 104 1.19 -2.55 28.58
N CYS A 105 0.88 -3.66 29.26
CA CYS A 105 1.26 -3.86 30.64
C CYS A 105 2.31 -4.97 30.76
N ASP A 106 3.15 -4.87 31.79
CA ASP A 106 4.05 -5.94 32.21
C ASP A 106 3.27 -7.02 33.01
N GLN A 107 3.93 -8.08 33.42
CA GLN A 107 3.36 -9.17 34.23
C GLN A 107 2.79 -8.71 35.58
N LYS A 108 3.20 -7.53 36.05
CA LYS A 108 2.71 -6.91 37.30
C LYS A 108 1.58 -5.91 37.05
N GLY A 109 1.05 -5.83 35.81
CA GLY A 109 -0.01 -4.91 35.43
C GLY A 109 0.43 -3.45 35.26
N ARG A 110 1.74 -3.13 35.34
CA ARG A 110 2.23 -1.77 35.16
C ARG A 110 2.33 -1.45 33.68
N ARG A 111 1.84 -0.28 33.27
CA ARG A 111 1.91 0.17 31.88
C ARG A 111 3.36 0.43 31.44
N TYR A 112 3.68 0.09 30.21
CA TYR A 112 4.99 0.42 29.62
C TYR A 112 5.23 1.94 29.57
N GLY A 113 4.18 2.75 29.41
CA GLY A 113 4.25 4.21 29.43
C GLY A 113 4.81 4.79 30.72
N GLU A 114 4.60 4.13 31.86
CA GLU A 114 5.10 4.54 33.18
C GLU A 114 6.56 4.16 33.42
N ARG A 115 7.14 3.29 32.57
CA ARG A 115 8.51 2.83 32.71
C ARG A 115 9.49 3.99 32.59
N PRO A 116 10.46 4.12 33.51
CA PRO A 116 11.55 5.08 33.40
C PRO A 116 12.33 4.86 32.09
N THR A 117 12.70 5.94 31.42
CA THR A 117 13.39 5.88 30.12
C THR A 117 14.75 5.18 30.21
N ASP A 118 15.48 5.35 31.30
CA ASP A 118 16.77 4.69 31.60
C ASP A 118 16.63 3.19 31.85
N ALA A 119 15.49 2.73 32.35
CA ALA A 119 15.18 1.31 32.54
C ALA A 119 14.84 0.55 31.25
N VAL A 120 14.83 1.20 30.10
CA VAL A 120 14.64 0.55 28.79
C VAL A 120 15.97 -0.08 28.36
N THR A 121 16.09 -1.40 28.47
CA THR A 121 17.26 -2.17 28.06
C THR A 121 17.09 -2.80 26.70
N VAL A 122 18.19 -3.24 26.07
CA VAL A 122 18.19 -4.02 24.82
C VAL A 122 17.38 -5.29 25.02
N THR A 123 17.69 -6.06 26.05
CA THR A 123 17.02 -7.34 26.38
C THR A 123 15.52 -7.17 26.58
N TRP A 124 15.09 -6.08 27.23
CA TRP A 124 13.65 -5.83 27.39
C TRP A 124 12.95 -5.59 26.05
N LEU A 125 13.58 -4.84 25.14
CA LEU A 125 13.04 -4.61 23.82
C LEU A 125 13.06 -5.89 22.96
N GLU A 126 14.11 -6.69 23.02
CA GLU A 126 14.21 -7.97 22.32
C GLU A 126 13.11 -8.94 22.74
N ASN A 127 12.84 -9.06 24.03
CA ASN A 127 11.75 -9.90 24.52
C ASN A 127 10.38 -9.45 23.97
N ILE A 128 10.15 -8.14 23.87
CA ILE A 128 8.93 -7.60 23.30
C ILE A 128 8.83 -7.89 21.79
N LEU A 129 9.94 -7.70 21.06
CA LEU A 129 10.00 -7.94 19.62
C LEU A 129 9.90 -9.44 19.31
N ALA A 130 10.55 -10.30 20.11
CA ALA A 130 10.43 -11.76 19.99
C ALA A 130 8.98 -12.24 20.15
N GLY A 131 8.21 -11.65 21.06
CA GLY A 131 6.77 -11.89 21.17
C GLY A 131 5.94 -11.44 19.95
N MET A 132 6.57 -10.80 18.95
CA MET A 132 5.95 -10.40 17.69
C MET A 132 6.51 -11.17 16.46
N ALA A 133 7.16 -12.31 16.67
CA ALA A 133 7.81 -13.11 15.61
C ALA A 133 6.84 -13.48 14.46
N GLU A 134 5.57 -13.77 14.79
CA GLU A 134 4.51 -14.05 13.81
C GLU A 134 4.14 -12.83 12.92
N THR A 135 4.58 -11.64 13.29
CA THR A 135 4.32 -10.41 12.56
C THR A 135 5.61 -9.59 12.35
N PRO A 136 6.61 -10.13 11.61
CA PRO A 136 7.96 -9.58 11.50
C PRO A 136 7.98 -8.12 11.00
N ALA A 137 7.16 -7.80 10.00
CA ALA A 137 7.08 -6.43 9.50
C ALA A 137 6.55 -5.45 10.56
N ALA A 138 5.57 -5.85 11.38
CA ALA A 138 5.06 -5.01 12.47
C ALA A 138 6.09 -4.83 13.59
N ALA A 139 6.86 -5.88 13.92
CA ALA A 139 7.95 -5.83 14.86
C ALA A 139 9.05 -4.84 14.39
N ASN A 140 9.48 -4.94 13.14
CA ASN A 140 10.47 -4.04 12.55
C ASN A 140 9.98 -2.58 12.53
N VAL A 141 8.69 -2.35 12.23
CA VAL A 141 8.10 -1.00 12.28
C VAL A 141 8.10 -0.47 13.72
N LEU A 142 7.71 -1.28 14.71
CA LEU A 142 7.74 -0.91 16.13
C LEU A 142 9.17 -0.55 16.55
N ARG A 143 10.15 -1.42 16.26
CA ARG A 143 11.57 -1.18 16.52
C ARG A 143 12.04 0.17 15.96
N LYS A 144 11.73 0.45 14.69
CA LYS A 144 12.09 1.71 14.01
C LYS A 144 11.47 2.93 14.68
N VAL A 145 10.22 2.83 15.10
CA VAL A 145 9.49 3.93 15.75
C VAL A 145 10.05 4.17 17.15
N LEU A 146 10.32 3.10 17.92
CA LEU A 146 10.95 3.17 19.23
C LEU A 146 12.38 3.71 19.15
N SER A 147 13.15 3.33 18.13
CA SER A 147 14.47 3.91 17.89
C SER A 147 14.40 5.44 17.73
N GLY A 148 13.42 5.94 16.95
CA GLY A 148 13.22 7.39 16.84
C GLY A 148 12.81 8.07 18.15
N LEU A 149 12.10 7.37 19.03
CA LEU A 149 11.74 7.83 20.36
C LEU A 149 12.97 7.89 21.27
N MET A 150 13.81 6.84 21.29
CA MET A 150 15.05 6.78 22.06
C MET A 150 16.09 7.81 21.59
N ASP A 151 16.15 8.10 20.28
CA ASP A 151 17.00 9.20 19.77
C ASP A 151 16.59 10.56 20.36
N THR A 152 15.32 10.74 20.70
CA THR A 152 14.88 11.94 21.41
C THR A 152 15.39 11.94 22.85
N ALA A 153 15.39 10.79 23.53
CA ALA A 153 15.93 10.67 24.89
C ALA A 153 17.41 11.06 24.95
N ILE A 154 18.20 10.62 23.96
CA ILE A 154 19.61 11.02 23.84
C ILE A 154 19.71 12.53 23.63
N LYS A 155 18.95 13.07 22.70
CA LYS A 155 19.00 14.50 22.35
C LYS A 155 18.68 15.42 23.53
N ILE A 156 17.81 14.98 24.45
CA ILE A 156 17.43 15.77 25.64
C ILE A 156 18.25 15.39 26.90
N GLY A 157 19.33 14.63 26.74
CA GLY A 157 20.25 14.25 27.83
C GLY A 157 19.67 13.25 28.84
N TRP A 158 18.68 12.43 28.45
CA TRP A 158 18.12 11.42 29.35
C TRP A 158 18.81 10.07 29.20
N ARG A 159 19.52 9.84 28.13
CA ARG A 159 20.28 8.62 27.83
C ARG A 159 21.48 8.94 26.96
N ASP A 160 22.51 8.11 27.05
CA ASP A 160 23.70 8.20 26.18
C ASP A 160 23.61 7.25 24.98
N THR A 161 22.80 6.20 25.08
CA THR A 161 22.69 5.14 24.05
C THR A 161 21.24 4.88 23.66
N ASN A 162 21.06 4.37 22.44
CA ASN A 162 19.76 3.97 21.91
C ASN A 162 19.64 2.44 21.90
N PRO A 163 18.96 1.83 22.88
CA PRO A 163 18.84 0.38 22.98
C PRO A 163 18.08 -0.24 21.80
N ALA A 164 17.15 0.50 21.18
CA ALA A 164 16.39 -0.02 20.04
C ALA A 164 17.23 -0.15 18.75
N ARG A 165 18.38 0.51 18.66
CA ARG A 165 19.31 0.32 17.53
C ARG A 165 20.10 -0.97 17.64
N LEU A 166 20.31 -1.44 18.86
CA LEU A 166 21.10 -2.63 19.16
C LEU A 166 20.29 -3.92 19.09
N THR A 167 18.96 -3.83 18.99
CA THR A 167 18.10 -5.01 18.81
C THR A 167 18.16 -5.53 17.38
N ASP A 168 17.95 -6.82 17.20
CA ASP A 168 17.90 -7.48 15.90
C ASP A 168 16.68 -7.08 15.06
N THR A 169 16.77 -7.30 13.76
CA THR A 169 15.66 -7.13 12.82
C THR A 169 15.20 -8.48 12.30
N PHE A 170 13.90 -8.65 12.20
CA PHE A 170 13.32 -9.83 11.57
C PHE A 170 13.49 -9.75 10.05
N LYS A 171 13.76 -10.89 9.43
CA LYS A 171 13.70 -11.00 7.98
C LYS A 171 12.25 -10.80 7.53
N GLU A 172 12.03 -9.80 6.69
CA GLU A 172 10.71 -9.55 6.11
C GLU A 172 10.52 -10.45 4.87
N GLY A 173 9.27 -10.81 4.60
CA GLY A 173 8.92 -11.53 3.37
C GLY A 173 9.14 -10.67 2.12
N GLU A 174 8.94 -11.26 0.95
CA GLU A 174 9.13 -10.59 -0.36
C GLU A 174 8.17 -9.42 -0.63
N GLY A 175 7.26 -9.15 0.30
CA GLY A 175 6.25 -8.09 0.20
C GLY A 175 5.12 -8.49 -0.76
N SER A 176 4.47 -7.51 -1.40
CA SER A 176 3.33 -7.78 -2.29
C SER A 176 3.75 -8.68 -3.45
N VAL A 177 2.95 -9.71 -3.72
CA VAL A 177 3.09 -10.59 -4.89
C VAL A 177 3.09 -9.76 -6.17
N MET A 178 4.04 -10.03 -7.07
CA MET A 178 4.10 -9.39 -8.38
C MET A 178 3.15 -10.14 -9.32
N TRP A 179 2.30 -9.41 -10.03
CA TRP A 179 1.37 -10.01 -10.97
C TRP A 179 2.10 -10.56 -12.19
N THR A 180 1.75 -11.78 -12.56
CA THR A 180 2.13 -12.40 -13.84
C THR A 180 1.15 -12.01 -14.94
N GLU A 181 1.47 -12.35 -16.19
CA GLU A 181 0.52 -12.17 -17.31
C GLU A 181 -0.72 -13.06 -17.16
N LEU A 182 -0.55 -14.26 -16.58
CA LEU A 182 -1.66 -15.15 -16.27
C LEU A 182 -2.57 -14.56 -15.21
N ASP A 183 -2.05 -13.96 -14.16
CA ASP A 183 -2.85 -13.32 -13.12
C ASP A 183 -3.68 -12.15 -13.70
N ILE A 184 -3.06 -11.36 -14.60
CA ILE A 184 -3.73 -10.28 -15.29
C ILE A 184 -4.86 -10.80 -16.19
N ALA A 185 -4.60 -11.88 -16.94
CA ALA A 185 -5.61 -12.51 -17.78
C ALA A 185 -6.76 -13.11 -16.96
N GLN A 186 -6.44 -13.80 -15.86
CA GLN A 186 -7.43 -14.35 -14.91
C GLN A 186 -8.31 -13.27 -14.30
N TYR A 187 -7.70 -12.16 -13.86
CA TYR A 187 -8.44 -11.04 -13.30
C TYR A 187 -9.35 -10.38 -14.37
N ARG A 188 -8.87 -10.26 -15.61
CA ARG A 188 -9.65 -9.74 -16.74
C ARG A 188 -10.84 -10.63 -17.07
N ALA A 189 -10.68 -11.93 -16.99
CA ALA A 189 -11.75 -12.90 -17.18
C ALA A 189 -12.83 -12.81 -16.09
N ALA A 190 -12.42 -12.67 -14.83
CA ALA A 190 -13.33 -12.52 -13.70
C ALA A 190 -14.04 -11.15 -13.68
N HIS A 191 -13.44 -10.13 -14.27
CA HIS A 191 -13.96 -8.75 -14.28
C HIS A 191 -14.04 -8.21 -15.72
N PRO A 192 -15.15 -8.42 -16.43
CA PRO A 192 -15.31 -7.95 -17.81
C PRO A 192 -15.34 -6.43 -17.92
N LEU A 193 -15.22 -5.91 -19.14
CA LEU A 193 -15.43 -4.49 -19.43
C LEU A 193 -16.78 -4.02 -18.89
N GLY A 194 -16.87 -2.76 -18.48
CA GLY A 194 -18.05 -2.20 -17.81
C GLY A 194 -18.04 -2.41 -16.28
N THR A 195 -17.04 -3.09 -15.71
CA THR A 195 -16.88 -3.19 -14.24
C THR A 195 -15.84 -2.21 -13.71
N MET A 196 -16.08 -1.68 -12.51
CA MET A 196 -15.11 -0.81 -11.82
C MET A 196 -13.79 -1.56 -11.50
N ALA A 197 -13.85 -2.85 -11.25
CA ALA A 197 -12.69 -3.70 -11.03
C ALA A 197 -11.77 -3.70 -12.25
N ARG A 198 -12.36 -3.89 -13.46
CA ARG A 198 -11.61 -3.85 -14.71
C ARG A 198 -10.99 -2.50 -14.98
N LEU A 199 -11.73 -1.40 -14.82
CA LEU A 199 -11.18 -0.06 -14.97
C LEU A 199 -9.99 0.18 -14.04
N VAL A 200 -10.08 -0.23 -12.78
CA VAL A 200 -8.99 -0.07 -11.79
C VAL A 200 -7.75 -0.83 -12.21
N LEU A 201 -7.88 -2.07 -12.73
CA LEU A 201 -6.75 -2.82 -13.26
C LEU A 201 -6.08 -2.08 -14.42
N GLU A 202 -6.86 -1.66 -15.42
CA GLU A 202 -6.31 -0.99 -16.63
C GLU A 202 -5.65 0.36 -16.27
N LEU A 203 -6.26 1.16 -15.39
CA LEU A 203 -5.65 2.39 -14.89
C LEU A 203 -4.34 2.12 -14.12
N ALA A 204 -4.28 1.06 -13.31
CA ALA A 204 -3.08 0.71 -12.57
C ALA A 204 -1.96 0.20 -13.48
N LEU A 205 -2.29 -0.57 -14.52
CA LEU A 205 -1.35 -1.04 -15.55
C LEU A 205 -0.83 0.14 -16.38
N ASN A 206 -1.69 1.05 -16.80
CA ASN A 206 -1.33 2.20 -17.62
C ASN A 206 -0.43 3.19 -16.86
N THR A 207 -0.81 3.54 -15.63
CA THR A 207 -0.14 4.61 -14.88
C THR A 207 0.94 4.12 -13.93
N SER A 208 1.07 2.82 -13.71
CA SER A 208 1.89 2.28 -12.62
C SER A 208 1.63 2.96 -11.27
N GLY A 209 0.42 3.53 -11.08
CA GLY A 209 0.07 4.39 -9.95
C GLY A 209 0.06 3.65 -8.61
N ARG A 210 0.49 4.35 -7.55
CA ARG A 210 0.27 3.85 -6.19
C ARG A 210 -1.23 3.88 -5.86
N ARG A 211 -1.67 3.10 -4.88
CA ARG A 211 -3.08 3.02 -4.45
C ARG A 211 -3.75 4.39 -4.28
N CYS A 212 -3.07 5.34 -3.64
CA CYS A 212 -3.61 6.69 -3.46
C CYS A 212 -3.70 7.49 -4.76
N ASN A 213 -2.80 7.25 -5.71
CA ASN A 213 -2.81 7.90 -7.01
C ASN A 213 -4.01 7.38 -7.85
N VAL A 214 -4.14 6.06 -7.99
CA VAL A 214 -5.25 5.44 -8.75
C VAL A 214 -6.61 5.83 -8.17
N ALA A 215 -6.77 5.79 -6.83
CA ALA A 215 -8.00 6.21 -6.15
C ALA A 215 -8.33 7.70 -6.34
N GLY A 216 -7.32 8.51 -6.64
CA GLY A 216 -7.45 9.96 -6.81
C GLY A 216 -7.66 10.42 -8.24
N LEU A 217 -7.55 9.54 -9.24
CA LEU A 217 -7.67 9.90 -10.65
C LEU A 217 -9.04 10.51 -10.96
N THR A 218 -9.01 11.57 -11.75
CA THR A 218 -10.18 12.30 -12.21
C THR A 218 -10.19 12.36 -13.74
N ARG A 219 -11.28 12.82 -14.33
CA ARG A 219 -11.37 13.05 -15.77
C ARG A 219 -10.36 14.09 -16.24
N ASP A 220 -10.02 15.07 -15.41
CA ASP A 220 -9.01 16.10 -15.72
C ASP A 220 -7.58 15.54 -15.87
N ASN A 221 -7.35 14.31 -15.39
CA ASN A 221 -6.08 13.62 -15.60
C ASN A 221 -5.96 13.05 -17.03
N ILE A 222 -7.05 12.93 -17.78
CA ILE A 222 -7.04 12.50 -19.17
C ILE A 222 -6.98 13.74 -20.06
N ARG A 223 -5.92 13.86 -20.83
CA ARG A 223 -5.65 14.99 -21.73
C ARG A 223 -5.43 14.45 -23.15
N GLY A 224 -6.49 14.45 -23.95
CA GLY A 224 -6.42 13.87 -25.29
C GLY A 224 -6.08 12.37 -25.25
N ASN A 225 -4.92 12.02 -25.78
CA ASN A 225 -4.43 10.63 -25.81
C ASN A 225 -3.41 10.30 -24.71
N GLU A 226 -3.41 11.07 -23.63
CA GLU A 226 -2.47 10.92 -22.52
C GLU A 226 -3.20 10.87 -21.17
N ILE A 227 -2.58 10.25 -20.19
CA ILE A 227 -2.99 10.29 -18.79
C ILE A 227 -1.86 10.85 -17.91
N VAL A 228 -2.20 11.88 -17.14
CA VAL A 228 -1.27 12.57 -16.24
C VAL A 228 -1.51 12.10 -14.82
N THR A 229 -0.48 11.61 -14.14
CA THR A 229 -0.54 11.11 -12.77
C THR A 229 0.40 11.88 -11.87
N ALA A 230 -0.15 12.61 -10.90
CA ALA A 230 0.65 13.24 -9.86
C ALA A 230 1.09 12.20 -8.81
N HIS A 231 2.38 12.05 -8.58
CA HIS A 231 2.91 11.16 -7.56
C HIS A 231 2.94 11.87 -6.19
N VAL A 232 1.93 11.61 -5.34
CA VAL A 232 1.77 12.19 -3.99
C VAL A 232 3.03 12.04 -3.11
N LYS A 233 3.82 10.97 -3.30
CA LYS A 233 5.12 10.79 -2.64
C LYS A 233 6.24 11.18 -3.60
N GLY A 234 6.52 12.47 -3.72
CA GLY A 234 7.68 12.89 -4.52
C GLY A 234 7.49 14.17 -5.29
N ASN A 235 6.27 14.69 -5.36
CA ASN A 235 5.92 15.91 -6.10
C ASN A 235 6.35 15.87 -7.59
N ASN A 236 6.32 14.68 -8.20
CA ASN A 236 6.60 14.47 -9.62
C ASN A 236 5.30 14.10 -10.33
N GLU A 237 5.13 14.60 -11.53
CA GLU A 237 4.10 14.14 -12.44
C GLU A 237 4.68 13.13 -13.44
N SER A 238 3.86 12.20 -13.87
CA SER A 238 4.14 11.24 -14.94
C SER A 238 3.06 11.39 -15.97
N THR A 239 3.44 11.69 -17.20
CA THR A 239 2.54 11.72 -18.36
C THR A 239 2.86 10.49 -19.21
N VAL A 240 1.87 9.66 -19.45
CA VAL A 240 2.02 8.45 -20.27
C VAL A 240 0.88 8.37 -21.28
N PRO A 241 1.09 7.73 -22.44
CA PRO A 241 0.02 7.48 -23.41
C PRO A 241 -1.15 6.72 -22.77
N LEU A 242 -2.37 7.07 -23.14
CA LEU A 242 -3.56 6.34 -22.74
C LEU A 242 -3.68 5.06 -23.58
N LEU A 243 -3.42 3.93 -22.94
CA LEU A 243 -3.44 2.63 -23.60
C LEU A 243 -4.84 2.29 -24.13
N PRO A 244 -4.94 1.58 -25.28
CA PRO A 244 -6.24 1.16 -25.85
C PRO A 244 -7.11 0.38 -24.87
N THR A 245 -6.53 -0.50 -24.06
CA THR A 245 -7.25 -1.28 -23.03
C THR A 245 -7.84 -0.40 -21.93
N THR A 246 -7.13 0.66 -21.55
CA THR A 246 -7.62 1.63 -20.56
C THR A 246 -8.74 2.48 -21.14
N ARG A 247 -8.60 2.91 -22.40
CA ARG A 247 -9.65 3.64 -23.12
C ARG A 247 -10.93 2.82 -23.20
N ALA A 248 -10.84 1.57 -23.65
CA ALA A 248 -11.98 0.66 -23.73
C ALA A 248 -12.67 0.46 -22.36
N ALA A 249 -11.88 0.35 -21.28
CA ALA A 249 -12.43 0.22 -19.94
C ALA A 249 -13.11 1.49 -19.41
N LEU A 250 -12.64 2.67 -19.86
CA LEU A 250 -13.28 3.96 -19.53
C LEU A 250 -14.60 4.14 -20.30
N GLU A 251 -14.61 3.80 -21.59
CA GLU A 251 -15.78 3.93 -22.47
C GLU A 251 -16.90 2.96 -22.10
N ALA A 252 -16.56 1.76 -21.61
CA ALA A 252 -17.52 0.74 -21.19
C ALA A 252 -18.26 1.09 -19.90
N LEU A 253 -17.83 2.09 -19.12
CA LEU A 253 -18.49 2.52 -17.90
C LEU A 253 -19.38 3.74 -18.15
N PRO A 254 -20.60 3.78 -17.57
CA PRO A 254 -21.43 4.97 -17.64
C PRO A 254 -20.74 6.16 -16.99
N ALA A 255 -20.98 7.34 -17.54
CA ALA A 255 -20.43 8.57 -16.99
C ALA A 255 -20.92 8.76 -15.55
N ALA A 256 -20.01 8.76 -14.59
CA ALA A 256 -20.35 9.06 -13.21
C ALA A 256 -20.65 10.56 -13.04
N PRO A 257 -21.58 10.95 -12.15
CA PRO A 257 -21.92 12.35 -11.89
C PRO A 257 -20.78 13.15 -11.25
N ILE A 258 -19.74 12.48 -10.74
CA ILE A 258 -18.55 13.11 -10.18
C ILE A 258 -17.35 12.97 -11.11
N LYS A 259 -16.40 13.89 -10.98
CA LYS A 259 -15.20 13.91 -11.83
C LYS A 259 -14.21 12.76 -11.59
N HIS A 260 -14.31 12.02 -10.48
CA HIS A 260 -13.42 10.90 -10.19
C HIS A 260 -13.71 9.71 -11.10
N LEU A 261 -12.63 9.12 -11.65
CA LEU A 261 -12.72 7.92 -12.48
C LEU A 261 -13.07 6.68 -11.68
N VAL A 262 -12.54 6.60 -10.46
CA VAL A 262 -12.71 5.44 -9.58
C VAL A 262 -13.71 5.78 -8.46
N THR A 263 -14.88 5.14 -8.53
CA THR A 263 -16.01 5.43 -7.62
C THR A 263 -16.54 4.17 -6.94
N THR A 264 -17.19 4.36 -5.81
CA THR A 264 -17.98 3.30 -5.15
C THR A 264 -19.26 3.01 -5.93
N GLN A 265 -19.94 1.93 -5.61
CA GLN A 265 -21.27 1.60 -6.17
C GLN A 265 -22.33 2.71 -5.93
N PHE A 266 -22.08 3.63 -5.01
CA PHE A 266 -22.93 4.78 -4.72
C PHE A 266 -22.48 6.06 -5.44
N GLY A 267 -21.60 5.97 -6.45
CA GLY A 267 -21.06 7.10 -7.18
C GLY A 267 -20.14 8.03 -6.36
N LYS A 268 -19.68 7.62 -5.17
CA LYS A 268 -18.84 8.44 -4.29
C LYS A 268 -17.35 8.07 -4.45
N ARG A 269 -16.47 9.06 -4.20
CA ARG A 269 -15.03 8.83 -4.13
C ARG A 269 -14.70 7.80 -3.04
N PHE A 270 -13.77 6.89 -3.32
CA PHE A 270 -13.19 6.01 -2.30
C PHE A 270 -12.30 6.78 -1.32
N THR A 271 -12.33 6.37 -0.05
CA THR A 271 -11.20 6.63 0.85
C THR A 271 -10.04 5.71 0.45
N VAL A 272 -8.79 6.13 0.67
CA VAL A 272 -7.61 5.32 0.29
C VAL A 272 -7.62 3.93 0.93
N ASP A 273 -8.04 3.84 2.20
CA ASP A 273 -8.10 2.57 2.93
C ASP A 273 -9.28 1.71 2.44
N GLY A 274 -10.45 2.30 2.24
CA GLY A 274 -11.63 1.64 1.66
C GLY A 274 -11.39 1.11 0.25
N PHE A 275 -10.62 1.86 -0.56
CA PHE A 275 -10.22 1.43 -1.90
C PHE A 275 -9.31 0.20 -1.83
N GLY A 276 -8.31 0.18 -0.94
CA GLY A 276 -7.46 -0.99 -0.75
C GLY A 276 -8.25 -2.25 -0.39
N ASN A 277 -9.23 -2.12 0.52
CA ASN A 277 -10.10 -3.24 0.92
C ASN A 277 -11.01 -3.71 -0.25
N ARG A 278 -11.48 -2.78 -1.08
CA ARG A 278 -12.28 -3.13 -2.26
C ARG A 278 -11.45 -3.87 -3.31
N VAL A 279 -10.22 -3.41 -3.59
CA VAL A 279 -9.30 -4.10 -4.51
C VAL A 279 -9.02 -5.52 -4.04
N ARG A 280 -8.77 -5.72 -2.72
CA ARG A 280 -8.60 -7.08 -2.18
C ARG A 280 -9.80 -7.96 -2.49
N LYS A 281 -11.02 -7.49 -2.25
CA LYS A 281 -12.23 -8.25 -2.58
C LYS A 281 -12.37 -8.59 -4.06
N TRP A 282 -11.91 -7.71 -4.95
CA TRP A 282 -11.89 -8.01 -6.38
C TRP A 282 -10.82 -9.06 -6.73
N CYS A 283 -9.66 -8.99 -6.08
CA CYS A 283 -8.64 -10.04 -6.23
C CYS A 283 -9.15 -11.39 -5.72
N ASP A 284 -9.77 -11.41 -4.53
CA ASP A 284 -10.37 -12.62 -3.95
C ASP A 284 -11.42 -13.24 -4.90
N ALA A 285 -12.30 -12.41 -5.49
CA ALA A 285 -13.32 -12.85 -6.45
C ALA A 285 -12.71 -13.39 -7.76
N ALA A 286 -11.51 -12.96 -8.12
CA ALA A 286 -10.75 -13.46 -9.26
C ALA A 286 -9.87 -14.68 -8.93
N GLY A 287 -9.93 -15.22 -7.70
CA GLY A 287 -9.06 -16.33 -7.26
C GLY A 287 -7.60 -15.92 -7.04
N LEU A 288 -7.34 -14.65 -6.72
CA LEU A 288 -6.02 -14.04 -6.53
C LEU A 288 -5.89 -13.41 -5.12
N PRO A 289 -6.06 -14.15 -4.01
CA PRO A 289 -6.21 -13.60 -2.67
C PRO A 289 -4.97 -12.83 -2.15
N ASP A 290 -3.77 -13.20 -2.60
CA ASP A 290 -2.52 -12.57 -2.15
C ASP A 290 -2.10 -11.36 -2.99
N HIS A 291 -2.91 -11.01 -3.98
CA HIS A 291 -2.61 -9.95 -4.92
C HIS A 291 -3.07 -8.56 -4.45
N SER A 292 -2.42 -7.53 -4.96
CA SER A 292 -2.70 -6.14 -4.61
C SER A 292 -2.30 -5.18 -5.73
N LEU A 293 -2.80 -3.93 -5.70
CA LEU A 293 -2.36 -2.87 -6.63
C LEU A 293 -0.84 -2.63 -6.63
N HIS A 294 -0.17 -2.86 -5.50
CA HIS A 294 1.27 -2.69 -5.47
C HIS A 294 2.00 -3.77 -6.29
N GLY A 295 1.44 -4.97 -6.37
CA GLY A 295 1.93 -6.03 -7.25
C GLY A 295 1.78 -5.68 -8.74
N ILE A 296 0.69 -5.00 -9.14
CA ILE A 296 0.53 -4.50 -10.52
C ILE A 296 1.65 -3.51 -10.87
N ARG A 297 1.97 -2.59 -9.98
CA ARG A 297 3.08 -1.66 -10.20
C ARG A 297 4.43 -2.37 -10.35
N LYS A 298 4.66 -3.47 -9.61
CA LYS A 298 5.83 -4.34 -9.79
C LYS A 298 5.81 -5.00 -11.18
N ALA A 299 4.64 -5.47 -11.64
CA ALA A 299 4.47 -6.07 -12.97
C ALA A 299 4.78 -5.06 -14.09
N VAL A 300 4.31 -3.82 -14.00
CA VAL A 300 4.64 -2.77 -14.97
C VAL A 300 6.15 -2.51 -15.01
N ALA A 301 6.80 -2.38 -13.85
CA ALA A 301 8.25 -2.19 -13.79
C ALA A 301 9.01 -3.38 -14.42
N ARG A 302 8.55 -4.63 -14.19
CA ARG A 302 9.09 -5.82 -14.83
C ARG A 302 8.90 -5.78 -16.35
N ARG A 303 7.70 -5.47 -16.85
CA ARG A 303 7.42 -5.36 -18.29
C ARG A 303 8.37 -4.38 -18.98
N VAL A 304 8.59 -3.20 -18.37
CA VAL A 304 9.55 -2.21 -18.89
C VAL A 304 10.96 -2.79 -18.93
N ALA A 305 11.39 -3.47 -17.87
CA ALA A 305 12.71 -4.11 -17.84
C ALA A 305 12.85 -5.22 -18.88
N GLU A 306 11.84 -6.09 -19.04
CA GLU A 306 11.81 -7.19 -20.02
C GLU A 306 11.72 -6.70 -21.47
N SER A 307 11.11 -5.51 -21.69
CA SER A 307 11.10 -4.88 -23.02
C SER A 307 12.45 -4.22 -23.39
N GLY A 308 13.44 -4.27 -22.49
CA GLY A 308 14.74 -3.64 -22.70
C GLY A 308 14.74 -2.14 -22.38
N GLY A 309 13.74 -1.66 -21.68
CA GLY A 309 13.66 -0.26 -21.26
C GLY A 309 14.77 0.12 -20.29
N THR A 310 15.23 1.35 -20.40
CA THR A 310 16.28 1.94 -19.57
C THR A 310 15.80 2.23 -18.15
N ASP A 311 16.73 2.41 -17.21
CA ASP A 311 16.40 2.83 -15.85
C ASP A 311 15.67 4.18 -15.82
N ALA A 312 16.00 5.09 -16.73
CA ALA A 312 15.35 6.39 -16.86
C ALA A 312 13.88 6.26 -17.29
N GLU A 313 13.57 5.43 -18.28
CA GLU A 313 12.20 5.13 -18.71
C GLU A 313 11.40 4.46 -17.60
N GLY A 314 11.98 3.46 -16.93
CA GLY A 314 11.37 2.81 -15.78
C GLY A 314 11.06 3.78 -14.63
N GLN A 315 11.97 4.70 -14.34
CA GLN A 315 11.76 5.76 -13.34
C GLN A 315 10.68 6.76 -13.76
N ALA A 316 10.65 7.17 -15.03
CA ALA A 316 9.66 8.08 -15.58
C ALA A 316 8.23 7.52 -15.44
N ILE A 317 8.03 6.24 -15.79
CA ILE A 317 6.74 5.55 -15.71
C ILE A 317 6.34 5.31 -14.25
N THR A 318 7.28 4.84 -13.43
CA THR A 318 6.98 4.46 -12.04
C THR A 318 7.09 5.62 -11.06
N GLY A 319 7.71 6.74 -11.42
CA GLY A 319 7.97 7.87 -10.53
C GLY A 319 8.89 7.50 -9.37
N HIS A 320 9.87 6.60 -9.58
CA HIS A 320 10.92 6.32 -8.61
C HIS A 320 12.02 7.37 -8.71
N LYS A 321 12.41 7.94 -7.56
CA LYS A 321 13.51 8.93 -7.51
C LYS A 321 14.89 8.29 -7.53
N LYS A 322 14.99 7.02 -7.14
CA LYS A 322 16.25 6.30 -7.01
C LYS A 322 16.37 5.21 -8.07
N ALA A 323 17.47 5.19 -8.79
CA ALA A 323 17.77 4.18 -9.80
C ALA A 323 17.79 2.76 -9.21
N GLU A 324 18.32 2.60 -7.99
CA GLU A 324 18.40 1.30 -7.31
C GLU A 324 17.03 0.62 -7.14
N THR A 325 15.96 1.41 -7.04
CA THR A 325 14.61 0.84 -6.92
C THR A 325 14.16 0.18 -8.22
N PHE A 326 14.53 0.72 -9.39
CA PHE A 326 14.21 0.11 -10.67
C PHE A 326 15.19 -1.01 -11.00
N ALA A 327 16.45 -0.87 -10.65
CA ALA A 327 17.48 -1.91 -10.81
C ALA A 327 17.06 -3.24 -10.12
N TYR A 328 16.35 -3.17 -8.98
CA TYR A 328 15.76 -4.34 -8.34
C TYR A 328 14.76 -5.08 -9.25
N TYR A 329 13.92 -4.37 -10.00
CA TYR A 329 12.98 -4.99 -10.93
C TYR A 329 13.69 -5.55 -12.15
N ARG A 330 14.71 -4.88 -12.65
CA ARG A 330 15.57 -5.37 -13.74
C ARG A 330 16.30 -6.65 -13.35
N ALA A 331 16.82 -6.73 -12.13
CA ALA A 331 17.46 -7.95 -11.64
C ALA A 331 16.50 -9.15 -11.52
N LYS A 332 15.18 -8.88 -11.32
CA LYS A 332 14.12 -9.89 -11.27
C LYS A 332 13.42 -10.11 -12.63
N ALA A 333 13.81 -9.38 -13.68
CA ALA A 333 13.28 -9.60 -15.02
C ALA A 333 13.66 -11.00 -15.53
N ASN A 334 12.81 -11.56 -16.38
CA ASN A 334 13.04 -12.88 -16.95
C ASN A 334 14.27 -12.86 -17.86
N ARG A 335 15.36 -13.49 -17.40
CA ARG A 335 16.64 -13.55 -18.11
C ARG A 335 16.50 -14.25 -19.47
N SER A 336 15.64 -15.27 -19.59
CA SER A 336 15.38 -15.96 -20.85
C SER A 336 14.71 -15.02 -21.87
N THR A 337 13.75 -14.22 -21.45
CA THR A 337 13.10 -13.22 -22.32
C THR A 337 14.10 -12.16 -22.79
N LEU A 338 14.95 -11.68 -21.89
CA LEU A 338 16.00 -10.71 -22.24
C LEU A 338 17.05 -11.32 -23.17
N ALA A 339 17.47 -12.57 -22.93
CA ALA A 339 18.43 -13.28 -23.79
C ALA A 339 17.87 -13.53 -25.19
N ALA A 340 16.63 -14.00 -25.29
CA ALA A 340 15.96 -14.21 -26.58
C ALA A 340 15.86 -12.89 -27.39
N LYS A 341 15.47 -11.79 -26.73
CA LYS A 341 15.40 -10.48 -27.36
C LYS A 341 16.78 -10.00 -27.81
N GLY A 342 17.79 -10.12 -26.95
CA GLY A 342 19.15 -9.68 -27.26
C GLY A 342 19.74 -10.46 -28.43
N ILE A 343 19.52 -11.79 -28.48
CA ILE A 343 20.05 -12.61 -29.61
C ILE A 343 19.33 -12.25 -30.91
N ASN A 344 17.99 -12.12 -30.91
CA ASN A 344 17.23 -11.75 -32.08
C ASN A 344 17.67 -10.38 -32.65
N ALA A 345 17.80 -9.37 -31.77
CA ALA A 345 18.26 -8.05 -32.18
C ALA A 345 19.69 -8.06 -32.75
N ALA A 346 20.59 -8.89 -32.18
CA ALA A 346 21.93 -9.04 -32.67
C ALA A 346 21.94 -9.69 -34.07
N PHE A 347 21.16 -10.75 -34.27
CA PHE A 347 21.07 -11.42 -35.58
C PHE A 347 20.42 -10.52 -36.63
N GLU A 348 19.33 -9.82 -36.32
CA GLU A 348 18.74 -8.86 -37.26
C GLU A 348 19.71 -7.76 -37.66
N ALA A 349 20.53 -7.27 -36.75
CA ALA A 349 21.56 -6.27 -37.05
C ALA A 349 22.68 -6.81 -37.95
N PHE A 350 23.03 -8.10 -37.84
CA PHE A 350 24.02 -8.75 -38.70
C PHE A 350 23.49 -9.10 -40.09
N ASP A 351 22.26 -9.62 -40.15
CA ASP A 351 21.64 -9.99 -41.43
C ASP A 351 21.27 -8.78 -42.30
N SER A 352 21.12 -7.61 -41.70
CA SER A 352 20.85 -6.36 -42.41
C SER A 352 22.10 -5.65 -42.93
N GLN A 353 23.32 -6.17 -42.66
CA GLN A 353 24.52 -5.63 -43.28
C GLN A 353 24.60 -6.09 -44.73
N PRO A 354 24.83 -5.19 -45.71
CA PRO A 354 25.02 -5.59 -47.09
C PRO A 354 26.26 -6.50 -47.18
N ALA A 355 26.12 -7.61 -47.90
CA ALA A 355 27.21 -8.51 -48.18
C ALA A 355 28.44 -7.73 -48.66
N ILE A 356 29.58 -7.89 -47.98
CA ILE A 356 30.81 -7.28 -48.39
C ILE A 356 31.07 -7.79 -49.84
N SER A 357 30.99 -6.89 -50.79
CA SER A 357 31.26 -7.22 -52.20
C SER A 357 32.70 -7.74 -52.28
N GLU A 358 32.87 -9.03 -52.54
CA GLU A 358 34.12 -9.61 -53.00
C GLU A 358 34.51 -8.93 -54.31
N GLY A 359 35.37 -7.94 -54.23
CA GLY A 359 35.78 -7.20 -55.41
C GLY A 359 37.00 -6.34 -55.19
N SER A 360 38.12 -6.96 -54.83
CA SER A 360 39.44 -6.40 -55.13
C SER A 360 40.43 -7.53 -55.29
N GLN A 361 40.55 -8.00 -56.52
CA GLN A 361 41.72 -8.83 -56.88
C GLN A 361 43.01 -8.04 -56.67
N PRO A 362 44.08 -8.62 -56.13
CA PRO A 362 45.31 -7.93 -56.01
C PRO A 362 45.92 -7.76 -57.43
N GLN A 363 46.24 -6.52 -57.80
CA GLN A 363 46.99 -6.21 -59.02
C GLN A 363 48.35 -6.95 -58.98
N LYS A 364 48.62 -7.79 -59.95
CA LYS A 364 49.92 -8.34 -60.19
C LYS A 364 50.86 -7.19 -60.55
N ASN A 365 51.84 -6.95 -59.72
CA ASN A 365 53.02 -6.16 -60.11
C ASN A 365 53.82 -6.96 -61.17
N GLU A 366 53.74 -6.52 -62.40
CA GLU A 366 54.71 -6.93 -63.43
C GLU A 366 56.01 -6.21 -63.18
N GLY A 367 57.11 -7.00 -63.36
CA GLY A 367 58.41 -6.76 -62.94
C GLY A 367 59.12 -5.54 -63.54
N ILE A 368 60.02 -5.02 -62.77
CA ILE A 368 61.06 -4.15 -63.19
C ILE A 368 62.21 -5.07 -63.63
N SER A 369 62.51 -5.07 -64.96
CA SER A 369 63.71 -5.64 -65.53
C SER A 369 64.88 -4.68 -65.27
N ASP A 370 65.97 -5.23 -64.73
CA ASP A 370 67.27 -4.60 -64.72
C ASP A 370 67.77 -4.31 -66.15
N ASP A 371 68.34 -3.08 -66.31
CA ASP A 371 69.55 -2.72 -67.06
C ASP A 371 70.12 -1.45 -66.47
#